data_89d5d3b61140d77205ee4ff0ee42ee2c
#
_entry.id   89d5d3b61140d77205ee4ff0ee42ee2c
#
_cell.length_a   1.000
_cell.length_b   1.000
_cell.length_c   1.000
_cell.angle_alpha   90.00
_cell.angle_beta   90.00
_cell.angle_gamma   90.00
#
_symmetry.space_group_name_H-M   'P 1'
#
loop_
_entity.id
_entity.type
_entity.pdbx_description
1 polymer ?
#
loop_
_entity_poly.entity_id
_entity_poly.type
_entity_poly.pdbx_seq_one_letter_code
_entity_poly.pdbx_strand_id
1 'polypeptide(L)'
;HYDLIIMGIRGLGAVNGNHVGSVCERVVRRVNTDVLVVKNNGHISERVVVGIDGSDHSYSALGKALALGKLFDLEIEAASAYDPNFHRRAFKGLVGVLSEDAGKRFRFKEQERLHDEVIDKGLKKVYEGYLNKASAIGSKEGFEIKTTLLAGKPYHEIYRYLKVNPPSLLVVSRFGAHQAEEPEIGNTAENLLRLSPCNILITNSAF
;
A
#
# COMPACT_ATOMS: atom_id res chain seq x y z
N HIS A 1 25.31 8.35 -9.74
CA HIS A 1 24.01 7.71 -9.49
C HIS A 1 24.05 7.12 -8.09
N TYR A 2 22.98 7.28 -7.34
CA TYR A 2 22.80 6.67 -6.01
C TYR A 2 21.61 5.72 -6.10
N ASP A 3 21.71 4.58 -5.43
CA ASP A 3 20.65 3.55 -5.43
C ASP A 3 19.60 3.80 -4.35
N LEU A 4 19.97 4.56 -3.31
CA LEU A 4 19.11 4.86 -2.16
C LEU A 4 19.40 6.27 -1.64
N ILE A 5 18.34 7.02 -1.37
CA ILE A 5 18.38 8.28 -0.63
C ILE A 5 17.81 8.03 0.77
N ILE A 6 18.57 8.37 1.80
CA ILE A 6 18.10 8.31 3.19
C ILE A 6 17.92 9.73 3.71
N MET A 7 16.75 10.01 4.24
CA MET A 7 16.46 11.34 4.78
C MET A 7 15.48 11.31 5.95
N GLY A 8 15.59 12.29 6.82
CA GLY A 8 14.63 12.50 7.90
C GLY A 8 13.31 13.05 7.36
N ILE A 9 12.20 12.67 8.01
CA ILE A 9 10.87 13.20 7.64
C ILE A 9 10.76 14.71 7.83
N ARG A 10 11.59 15.29 8.71
CA ARG A 10 11.58 16.73 9.07
C ARG A 10 12.99 17.29 9.02
N GLY A 11 13.09 18.60 8.73
CA GLY A 11 14.31 19.39 8.88
C GLY A 11 14.40 20.07 10.25
N LEU A 12 15.49 20.80 10.48
CA LEU A 12 15.80 21.50 11.74
C LEU A 12 14.77 22.58 12.15
N GLY A 13 13.97 23.08 11.22
CA GLY A 13 12.94 24.12 11.47
C GLY A 13 11.52 23.56 11.67
N ALA A 14 11.36 22.27 11.96
CA ALA A 14 10.04 21.65 12.05
C ALA A 14 9.29 22.07 13.31
N VAL A 15 8.13 22.69 13.14
CA VAL A 15 7.14 22.93 14.19
C VAL A 15 6.49 21.60 14.59
N ASN A 16 6.14 21.44 15.87
CA ASN A 16 5.49 20.23 16.40
C ASN A 16 4.23 19.86 15.59
N GLY A 17 4.16 18.63 15.08
CA GLY A 17 3.02 18.11 14.31
C GLY A 17 3.40 16.87 13.46
N ASN A 18 2.41 16.15 12.96
CA ASN A 18 2.59 14.96 12.08
C ASN A 18 2.81 15.35 10.60
N HIS A 19 3.43 16.49 10.31
CA HIS A 19 3.62 16.94 8.93
C HIS A 19 4.95 16.42 8.34
N VAL A 20 4.89 15.99 7.09
CA VAL A 20 6.09 15.72 6.29
C VAL A 20 6.75 17.04 5.94
N GLY A 21 8.05 17.14 6.08
CA GLY A 21 8.80 18.32 5.68
C GLY A 21 8.71 18.55 4.17
N SER A 22 8.56 19.82 3.75
CA SER A 22 8.40 20.17 2.32
C SER A 22 9.55 19.69 1.44
N VAL A 23 10.77 19.61 1.96
CA VAL A 23 11.92 19.05 1.24
C VAL A 23 11.76 17.54 1.06
N CYS A 24 11.39 16.82 2.13
CA CYS A 24 11.16 15.37 2.07
C CYS A 24 10.06 15.03 1.06
N GLU A 25 8.92 15.71 1.11
CA GLU A 25 7.82 15.51 0.18
C GLU A 25 8.24 15.77 -1.27
N ARG A 26 8.99 16.84 -1.51
CA ARG A 26 9.47 17.21 -2.85
C ARG A 26 10.49 16.22 -3.40
N VAL A 27 11.40 15.74 -2.56
CA VAL A 27 12.38 14.70 -2.94
C VAL A 27 11.65 13.41 -3.32
N VAL A 28 10.80 12.90 -2.42
CA VAL A 28 10.05 11.66 -2.68
C VAL A 28 9.24 11.73 -3.97
N ARG A 29 8.66 12.88 -4.32
CA ARG A 29 7.85 13.04 -5.53
C ARG A 29 8.67 13.09 -6.83
N ARG A 30 9.93 13.53 -6.79
CA ARG A 30 10.68 13.90 -8.01
C ARG A 30 11.86 13.00 -8.34
N VAL A 31 12.40 12.29 -7.35
CA VAL A 31 13.58 11.46 -7.62
C VAL A 31 13.21 10.11 -8.23
N ASN A 32 14.08 9.63 -9.11
CA ASN A 32 13.96 8.31 -9.72
C ASN A 32 14.80 7.25 -8.97
N THR A 33 14.89 7.40 -7.66
CA THR A 33 15.71 6.57 -6.77
C THR A 33 14.85 6.16 -5.59
N ASP A 34 15.15 5.04 -4.97
CA ASP A 34 14.48 4.62 -3.74
C ASP A 34 14.74 5.63 -2.62
N VAL A 35 13.73 5.89 -1.80
CA VAL A 35 13.85 6.86 -0.70
C VAL A 35 13.44 6.21 0.61
N LEU A 36 14.38 6.11 1.54
CA LEU A 36 14.11 5.75 2.93
C LEU A 36 13.86 7.02 3.75
N VAL A 37 12.64 7.17 4.23
CA VAL A 37 12.25 8.27 5.11
C VAL A 37 12.27 7.79 6.56
N VAL A 38 13.17 8.34 7.33
CA VAL A 38 13.36 8.01 8.75
C VAL A 38 12.43 8.88 9.58
N LYS A 39 11.54 8.26 10.34
CA LYS A 39 10.54 8.91 11.20
C LYS A 39 10.85 8.80 12.68
N ASN A 40 11.45 7.70 13.10
CA ASN A 40 11.80 7.41 14.48
C ASN A 40 13.31 7.29 14.64
N ASN A 41 13.80 7.52 15.86
CA ASN A 41 15.22 7.52 16.23
C ASN A 41 15.84 6.10 16.23
N GLY A 42 15.71 5.39 15.11
CA GLY A 42 16.64 4.32 14.79
C GLY A 42 16.44 2.97 15.47
N HIS A 43 15.33 2.69 16.14
CA HIS A 43 15.05 1.32 16.54
C HIS A 43 14.46 0.57 15.34
N ILE A 44 15.29 -0.21 14.66
CA ILE A 44 14.83 -1.19 13.70
C ILE A 44 14.43 -2.42 14.53
N SER A 45 13.13 -2.68 14.68
CA SER A 45 12.66 -3.97 15.16
C SER A 45 12.87 -5.02 14.06
N GLU A 46 12.80 -6.28 14.39
CA GLU A 46 13.06 -7.40 13.48
C GLU A 46 12.00 -7.54 12.37
N ARG A 47 10.97 -6.66 12.30
CA ARG A 47 9.82 -6.80 11.38
C ARG A 47 9.73 -5.69 10.34
N VAL A 48 9.56 -6.11 9.09
CA VAL A 48 9.27 -5.27 7.92
C VAL A 48 7.93 -5.64 7.33
N VAL A 49 7.07 -4.65 7.07
CA VAL A 49 5.80 -4.85 6.37
C VAL A 49 5.92 -4.31 4.95
N VAL A 50 5.50 -5.11 3.96
CA VAL A 50 5.51 -4.72 2.54
C VAL A 50 4.07 -4.59 2.04
N GLY A 51 3.73 -3.44 1.46
CA GLY A 51 2.45 -3.23 0.79
C GLY A 51 2.41 -3.92 -0.57
N ILE A 52 1.45 -4.84 -0.77
CA ILE A 52 1.25 -5.59 -2.01
C ILE A 52 -0.11 -5.25 -2.61
N ASP A 53 -0.11 -4.82 -3.88
CA ASP A 53 -1.32 -4.49 -4.64
C ASP A 53 -1.46 -5.27 -5.95
N GLY A 54 -0.56 -6.24 -6.17
CA GLY A 54 -0.53 -7.10 -7.36
C GLY A 54 0.24 -6.52 -8.55
N SER A 55 0.71 -5.27 -8.49
CA SER A 55 1.56 -4.67 -9.52
C SER A 55 2.98 -5.23 -9.48
N ASP A 56 3.67 -5.18 -10.61
CA ASP A 56 5.08 -5.56 -10.69
C ASP A 56 5.94 -4.65 -9.80
N HIS A 57 5.56 -3.38 -9.63
CA HIS A 57 6.19 -2.45 -8.71
C HIS A 57 6.11 -2.93 -7.25
N SER A 58 4.96 -3.45 -6.81
CA SER A 58 4.79 -3.97 -5.46
C SER A 58 5.61 -5.25 -5.22
N TYR A 59 5.76 -6.11 -6.22
CA TYR A 59 6.63 -7.29 -6.12
C TYR A 59 8.11 -6.94 -6.19
N SER A 60 8.49 -5.88 -6.92
CA SER A 60 9.84 -5.33 -6.87
C SER A 60 10.17 -4.77 -5.48
N ALA A 61 9.21 -4.06 -4.87
CA ALA A 61 9.33 -3.59 -3.48
C ALA A 61 9.53 -4.76 -2.50
N LEU A 62 8.82 -5.88 -2.70
CA LEU A 62 9.03 -7.11 -1.93
C LEU A 62 10.45 -7.65 -2.12
N GLY A 63 10.96 -7.71 -3.34
CA GLY A 63 12.34 -8.15 -3.61
C GLY A 63 13.39 -7.34 -2.82
N LYS A 64 13.20 -6.02 -2.75
CA LYS A 64 14.07 -5.13 -1.95
C LYS A 64 13.95 -5.40 -0.45
N ALA A 65 12.72 -5.62 0.05
CA ALA A 65 12.49 -5.99 1.44
C ALA A 65 13.15 -7.33 1.80
N LEU A 66 13.08 -8.32 0.90
CA LEU A 66 13.75 -9.62 1.08
C LEU A 66 15.28 -9.48 1.10
N ALA A 67 15.85 -8.61 0.26
CA ALA A 67 17.28 -8.31 0.30
C ALA A 67 17.70 -7.68 1.64
N LEU A 68 16.91 -6.75 2.17
CA LEU A 68 17.11 -6.19 3.51
C LEU A 68 16.95 -7.27 4.59
N GLY A 69 15.95 -8.15 4.45
CA GLY A 69 15.72 -9.27 5.36
C GLY A 69 16.92 -10.19 5.46
N LYS A 70 17.54 -10.54 4.33
CA LYS A 70 18.78 -11.34 4.29
C LYS A 70 19.96 -10.66 4.96
N LEU A 71 20.08 -9.34 4.77
CA LEU A 71 21.22 -8.58 5.26
C LEU A 71 21.15 -8.33 6.77
N PHE A 72 19.95 -8.15 7.31
CA PHE A 72 19.75 -7.72 8.70
C PHE A 72 18.95 -8.72 9.55
N ASP A 73 18.70 -9.92 9.03
CA ASP A 73 17.91 -10.98 9.70
C ASP A 73 16.53 -10.49 10.15
N LEU A 74 15.74 -9.95 9.19
CA LEU A 74 14.45 -9.34 9.45
C LEU A 74 13.31 -10.26 9.06
N GLU A 75 12.23 -10.24 9.83
CA GLU A 75 10.96 -10.87 9.48
C GLU A 75 10.22 -10.05 8.42
N ILE A 76 9.80 -10.70 7.35
CA ILE A 76 9.07 -10.05 6.25
C ILE A 76 7.59 -10.44 6.32
N GLU A 77 6.73 -9.43 6.30
CA GLU A 77 5.28 -9.59 6.22
C GLU A 77 4.74 -8.87 4.98
N ALA A 78 3.92 -9.55 4.19
CA ALA A 78 3.20 -8.97 3.06
C ALA A 78 1.77 -8.58 3.49
N ALA A 79 1.44 -7.31 3.37
CA ALA A 79 0.10 -6.78 3.65
C ALA A 79 -0.56 -6.28 2.37
N SER A 80 -1.81 -6.68 2.15
CA SER A 80 -2.62 -6.21 1.03
C SER A 80 -3.96 -5.69 1.54
N ALA A 81 -4.50 -4.66 0.89
CA ALA A 81 -5.78 -4.08 1.28
C ALA A 81 -6.67 -3.84 0.06
N TYR A 82 -7.92 -4.27 0.13
CA TYR A 82 -8.93 -4.04 -0.90
C TYR A 82 -10.10 -3.25 -0.34
N ASP A 83 -10.70 -2.36 -1.15
CA ASP A 83 -11.88 -1.58 -0.74
C ASP A 83 -13.17 -2.22 -1.30
N PRO A 84 -13.89 -3.02 -0.49
CA PRO A 84 -15.15 -3.63 -0.90
C PRO A 84 -16.23 -2.58 -1.21
N ASN A 85 -16.13 -1.40 -0.62
CA ASN A 85 -17.12 -0.34 -0.80
C ASN A 85 -16.85 0.53 -2.03
N PHE A 86 -15.73 0.38 -2.71
CA PHE A 86 -15.41 1.19 -3.89
C PHE A 86 -16.45 0.97 -5.01
N HIS A 87 -16.69 -0.29 -5.37
CA HIS A 87 -17.68 -0.65 -6.39
C HIS A 87 -19.12 -0.35 -5.95
N ARG A 88 -19.45 -0.58 -4.68
CA ARG A 88 -20.75 -0.25 -4.11
C ARG A 88 -21.06 1.25 -4.20
N ARG A 89 -20.10 2.12 -3.92
CA ARG A 89 -20.28 3.57 -4.05
C ARG A 89 -20.46 4.00 -5.50
N ALA A 90 -19.68 3.45 -6.42
CA ALA A 90 -19.83 3.71 -7.85
C ALA A 90 -21.20 3.25 -8.38
N PHE A 91 -21.64 2.05 -7.98
CA PHE A 91 -22.94 1.50 -8.34
C PHE A 91 -24.10 2.34 -7.79
N LYS A 92 -24.05 2.72 -6.51
CA LYS A 92 -25.06 3.62 -5.89
C LYS A 92 -25.10 4.99 -6.55
N GLY A 93 -23.97 5.54 -6.94
CA GLY A 93 -23.90 6.79 -7.71
C GLY A 93 -24.62 6.68 -9.06
N LEU A 94 -24.43 5.59 -9.79
CA LEU A 94 -25.12 5.32 -11.05
C LEU A 94 -26.64 5.16 -10.84
N VAL A 95 -27.06 4.40 -9.83
CA VAL A 95 -28.47 4.17 -9.50
C VAL A 95 -29.17 5.48 -9.12
N GLY A 96 -28.47 6.38 -8.40
CA GLY A 96 -29.02 7.68 -7.97
C GLY A 96 -29.28 8.67 -9.12
N VAL A 97 -28.67 8.45 -10.28
CA VAL A 97 -28.85 9.29 -11.49
C VAL A 97 -29.96 8.74 -12.40
N LEU A 98 -30.33 7.48 -12.24
CA LEU A 98 -31.38 6.83 -13.06
C LEU A 98 -32.77 7.08 -12.48
N SER A 99 -33.78 7.23 -13.37
CA SER A 99 -35.17 7.40 -12.94
C SER A 99 -35.69 6.19 -12.15
N GLU A 100 -36.65 6.40 -11.24
CA GLU A 100 -37.29 5.32 -10.47
C GLU A 100 -37.84 4.19 -11.35
N ASP A 101 -38.36 4.52 -12.54
CA ASP A 101 -38.91 3.53 -13.49
C ASP A 101 -37.81 2.68 -14.12
N ALA A 102 -36.63 3.25 -14.40
CA ALA A 102 -35.46 2.50 -14.82
C ALA A 102 -35.01 1.57 -13.69
N GLY A 103 -35.02 2.04 -12.44
CA GLY A 103 -34.65 1.25 -11.27
C GLY A 103 -35.53 0.00 -11.07
N LYS A 104 -36.84 0.13 -11.29
CA LYS A 104 -37.78 -1.01 -11.20
C LYS A 104 -37.60 -2.01 -12.35
N ARG A 105 -37.38 -1.56 -13.58
CA ARG A 105 -37.19 -2.42 -14.75
C ARG A 105 -35.88 -3.26 -14.65
N PHE A 106 -34.85 -2.71 -14.08
CA PHE A 106 -33.55 -3.39 -13.93
C PHE A 106 -33.41 -4.19 -12.63
N ARG A 107 -34.43 -4.29 -11.78
CA ARG A 107 -34.40 -5.01 -10.49
C ARG A 107 -33.16 -4.67 -9.65
N PHE A 108 -32.83 -3.38 -9.54
CA PHE A 108 -31.58 -2.93 -8.92
C PHE A 108 -31.32 -3.49 -7.52
N LYS A 109 -32.34 -3.70 -6.70
CA LYS A 109 -32.19 -4.27 -5.34
C LYS A 109 -31.69 -5.71 -5.34
N GLU A 110 -32.14 -6.54 -6.30
CA GLU A 110 -31.66 -7.92 -6.44
C GLU A 110 -30.25 -7.94 -7.02
N GLN A 111 -29.98 -7.06 -8.00
CA GLN A 111 -28.65 -6.93 -8.58
C GLN A 111 -27.66 -6.33 -7.59
N GLU A 112 -28.05 -5.38 -6.74
CA GLU A 112 -27.18 -4.83 -5.68
C GLU A 112 -26.72 -5.93 -4.72
N ARG A 113 -27.64 -6.82 -4.27
CA ARG A 113 -27.26 -7.92 -3.38
C ARG A 113 -26.34 -8.93 -4.04
N LEU A 114 -26.65 -9.33 -5.28
CA LEU A 114 -25.82 -10.26 -6.04
C LEU A 114 -24.45 -9.67 -6.37
N HIS A 115 -24.43 -8.40 -6.73
CA HIS A 115 -23.22 -7.64 -7.01
C HIS A 115 -22.33 -7.55 -5.77
N ASP A 116 -22.88 -7.22 -4.60
CA ASP A 116 -22.13 -7.16 -3.34
C ASP A 116 -21.52 -8.51 -3.00
N GLU A 117 -22.29 -9.60 -3.08
CA GLU A 117 -21.78 -10.95 -2.78
C GLU A 117 -20.72 -11.44 -3.78
N VAL A 118 -20.92 -11.22 -5.07
CA VAL A 118 -20.03 -11.72 -6.12
C VAL A 118 -18.77 -10.87 -6.22
N ILE A 119 -18.91 -9.53 -6.16
CA ILE A 119 -17.77 -8.63 -6.28
C ILE A 119 -16.89 -8.67 -5.02
N ASP A 120 -17.48 -8.64 -3.82
CA ASP A 120 -16.69 -8.68 -2.58
C ASP A 120 -15.92 -10.00 -2.44
N LYS A 121 -16.56 -11.13 -2.72
CA LYS A 121 -15.90 -12.44 -2.72
C LYS A 121 -14.85 -12.56 -3.84
N GLY A 122 -15.13 -12.01 -5.02
CA GLY A 122 -14.21 -11.99 -6.14
C GLY A 122 -12.98 -11.14 -5.86
N LEU A 123 -13.17 -9.91 -5.36
CA LEU A 123 -12.08 -9.02 -4.96
C LEU A 123 -11.20 -9.66 -3.89
N LYS A 124 -11.80 -10.21 -2.84
CA LYS A 124 -11.06 -10.90 -1.79
C LYS A 124 -10.12 -11.98 -2.37
N LYS A 125 -10.66 -12.84 -3.26
CA LYS A 125 -9.86 -13.89 -3.91
C LYS A 125 -8.71 -13.34 -4.77
N VAL A 126 -8.93 -12.24 -5.48
CA VAL A 126 -7.88 -11.58 -6.27
C VAL A 126 -6.73 -11.12 -5.37
N TYR A 127 -7.05 -10.43 -4.27
CA TYR A 127 -6.04 -9.93 -3.35
C TYR A 127 -5.36 -11.04 -2.53
N GLU A 128 -6.10 -12.12 -2.18
CA GLU A 128 -5.50 -13.35 -1.66
C GLU A 128 -4.50 -13.96 -2.66
N GLY A 129 -4.83 -13.94 -3.96
CA GLY A 129 -3.91 -14.36 -5.02
C GLY A 129 -2.63 -13.53 -5.07
N TYR A 130 -2.71 -12.21 -4.85
CA TYR A 130 -1.53 -11.35 -4.76
C TYR A 130 -0.63 -11.73 -3.58
N LEU A 131 -1.21 -11.99 -2.42
CA LEU A 131 -0.47 -12.41 -1.23
C LEU A 131 0.13 -13.82 -1.40
N ASN A 132 -0.58 -14.74 -2.05
CA ASN A 132 -0.04 -16.07 -2.37
C ASN A 132 1.17 -15.98 -3.31
N LYS A 133 1.12 -15.08 -4.31
CA LYS A 133 2.28 -14.81 -5.17
C LYS A 133 3.44 -14.22 -4.36
N ALA A 134 3.18 -13.29 -3.45
CA ALA A 134 4.22 -12.74 -2.56
C ALA A 134 4.87 -13.83 -1.69
N SER A 135 4.05 -14.72 -1.10
CA SER A 135 4.54 -15.87 -0.32
C SER A 135 5.41 -16.82 -1.16
N ALA A 136 4.97 -17.11 -2.39
CA ALA A 136 5.74 -17.95 -3.31
C ALA A 136 7.10 -17.32 -3.72
N ILE A 137 7.14 -15.98 -3.88
CA ILE A 137 8.39 -15.24 -4.12
C ILE A 137 9.30 -15.38 -2.89
N GLY A 138 8.78 -15.15 -1.69
CA GLY A 138 9.55 -15.29 -0.46
C GLY A 138 10.12 -16.69 -0.26
N SER A 139 9.30 -17.73 -0.49
CA SER A 139 9.74 -19.13 -0.36
C SER A 139 10.90 -19.47 -1.30
N LYS A 140 10.91 -18.94 -2.52
CA LYS A 140 12.05 -19.11 -3.46
C LYS A 140 13.33 -18.46 -2.96
N GLU A 141 13.21 -17.40 -2.16
CA GLU A 141 14.32 -16.67 -1.56
C GLU A 141 14.68 -17.17 -0.16
N GLY A 142 14.03 -18.25 0.32
CA GLY A 142 14.29 -18.84 1.64
C GLY A 142 13.56 -18.16 2.81
N PHE A 143 12.52 -17.36 2.54
CA PHE A 143 11.71 -16.68 3.55
C PHE A 143 10.33 -17.33 3.73
N GLU A 144 9.91 -17.48 4.98
CA GLU A 144 8.50 -17.71 5.32
C GLU A 144 7.83 -16.35 5.51
N ILE A 145 7.06 -15.90 4.51
CA ILE A 145 6.38 -14.60 4.54
C ILE A 145 5.02 -14.75 5.21
N LYS A 146 4.81 -14.05 6.32
CA LYS A 146 3.48 -13.84 6.87
C LYS A 146 2.66 -12.97 5.92
N THR A 147 1.40 -13.34 5.68
CA THR A 147 0.49 -12.59 4.82
C THR A 147 -0.69 -12.05 5.61
N THR A 148 -1.05 -10.79 5.35
CA THR A 148 -2.19 -10.11 5.98
C THR A 148 -3.07 -9.45 4.94
N LEU A 149 -4.35 -9.85 4.89
CA LEU A 149 -5.36 -9.24 4.02
C LEU A 149 -6.26 -8.32 4.83
N LEU A 150 -6.38 -7.07 4.40
CA LEU A 150 -7.16 -6.01 5.03
C LEU A 150 -8.34 -5.62 4.14
N ALA A 151 -9.48 -5.30 4.75
CA ALA A 151 -10.68 -4.89 4.04
C ALA A 151 -11.05 -3.44 4.39
N GLY A 152 -11.02 -2.55 3.39
CA GLY A 152 -11.28 -1.13 3.51
C GLY A 152 -10.36 -0.31 2.61
N LYS A 153 -10.37 1.01 2.78
CA LYS A 153 -9.56 1.93 1.98
C LYS A 153 -8.05 1.65 2.21
N PRO A 154 -7.26 1.30 1.17
CA PRO A 154 -5.93 0.72 1.33
C PRO A 154 -5.01 1.45 2.30
N TYR A 155 -4.73 2.75 2.08
CA TYR A 155 -3.81 3.47 2.96
C TYR A 155 -4.31 3.55 4.41
N HIS A 156 -5.63 3.62 4.61
CA HIS A 156 -6.23 3.75 5.93
C HIS A 156 -6.12 2.44 6.73
N GLU A 157 -6.43 1.30 6.10
CA GLU A 157 -6.37 0.00 6.76
C GLU A 157 -4.92 -0.42 7.01
N ILE A 158 -4.01 -0.16 6.08
CA ILE A 158 -2.57 -0.37 6.31
C ILE A 158 -2.10 0.50 7.49
N TYR A 159 -2.44 1.79 7.52
CA TYR A 159 -2.09 2.67 8.65
C TYR A 159 -2.62 2.14 9.98
N ARG A 160 -3.90 1.74 10.04
CA ARG A 160 -4.51 1.16 11.26
C ARG A 160 -3.77 -0.08 11.72
N TYR A 161 -3.47 -0.97 10.79
CA TYR A 161 -2.72 -2.19 11.05
C TYR A 161 -1.33 -1.89 11.60
N LEU A 162 -0.59 -0.99 11.00
CA LEU A 162 0.75 -0.58 11.45
C LEU A 162 0.71 0.11 12.81
N LYS A 163 -0.37 0.84 13.14
CA LYS A 163 -0.51 1.51 14.42
C LYS A 163 -0.71 0.54 15.59
N VAL A 164 -1.43 -0.56 15.37
CA VAL A 164 -1.66 -1.61 16.37
C VAL A 164 -0.43 -2.50 16.52
N ASN A 165 0.25 -2.78 15.41
CA ASN A 165 1.40 -3.66 15.33
C ASN A 165 2.55 -2.91 14.62
N PRO A 166 3.26 -2.01 15.30
CA PRO A 166 4.27 -1.18 14.66
C PRO A 166 5.48 -2.01 14.22
N PRO A 167 5.78 -2.06 12.90
CA PRO A 167 7.04 -2.61 12.39
C PRO A 167 8.14 -1.56 12.48
N SER A 168 9.38 -1.95 12.25
CA SER A 168 10.49 -1.01 12.09
C SER A 168 10.42 -0.25 10.77
N LEU A 169 9.95 -0.94 9.73
CA LEU A 169 9.94 -0.44 8.36
C LEU A 169 8.67 -0.85 7.64
N LEU A 170 8.05 0.10 6.97
CA LEU A 170 7.08 -0.12 5.91
C LEU A 170 7.77 0.04 4.56
N VAL A 171 7.60 -0.93 3.66
CA VAL A 171 8.08 -0.85 2.27
C VAL A 171 6.88 -0.76 1.34
N VAL A 172 6.83 0.24 0.49
CA VAL A 172 5.79 0.42 -0.52
C VAL A 172 6.40 0.87 -1.84
N SER A 173 5.80 0.44 -2.93
CA SER A 173 6.13 0.97 -4.25
C SER A 173 5.61 2.40 -4.40
N ARG A 174 6.34 3.22 -5.14
CA ARG A 174 5.92 4.59 -5.49
C ARG A 174 4.65 4.58 -6.33
N PHE A 175 4.51 3.60 -7.23
CA PHE A 175 3.39 3.43 -8.14
C PHE A 175 2.66 2.12 -7.82
N GLY A 176 1.33 2.12 -8.00
CA GLY A 176 0.48 0.95 -7.78
C GLY A 176 -0.16 0.45 -9.08
N ALA A 177 -1.03 -0.57 -8.93
CA ALA A 177 -1.72 -1.23 -10.04
C ALA A 177 -2.64 -0.29 -10.87
N HIS A 178 -3.13 0.79 -10.27
CA HIS A 178 -4.01 1.76 -10.92
C HIS A 178 -3.25 3.06 -11.22
N GLN A 179 -2.17 2.97 -11.99
CA GLN A 179 -1.39 4.12 -12.40
C GLN A 179 -2.18 4.91 -13.45
N ALA A 180 -2.60 6.14 -13.11
CA ALA A 180 -3.00 7.13 -14.11
C ALA A 180 -1.75 7.64 -14.85
N GLU A 181 -1.91 8.11 -16.07
CA GLU A 181 -0.82 8.70 -16.84
C GLU A 181 -0.12 9.78 -16.00
N GLU A 182 1.17 9.57 -15.71
CA GLU A 182 2.09 10.47 -15.00
C GLU A 182 1.74 10.93 -13.55
N PRO A 183 1.42 10.10 -12.60
CA PRO A 183 1.44 10.53 -11.22
C PRO A 183 2.89 10.69 -10.73
N GLU A 184 3.21 11.78 -10.06
CA GLU A 184 4.50 11.93 -9.38
C GLU A 184 4.69 10.86 -8.29
N ILE A 185 3.60 10.43 -7.64
CA ILE A 185 3.53 9.37 -6.62
C ILE A 185 2.09 8.84 -6.51
N GLY A 186 1.92 7.55 -6.25
CA GLY A 186 0.61 6.93 -6.03
C GLY A 186 -0.05 7.40 -4.72
N ASN A 187 -1.38 7.57 -4.76
CA ASN A 187 -2.17 8.06 -3.63
C ASN A 187 -1.95 7.26 -2.33
N THR A 188 -1.82 5.93 -2.41
CA THR A 188 -1.57 5.07 -1.24
C THR A 188 -0.19 5.35 -0.66
N ALA A 189 0.86 5.41 -1.48
CA ALA A 189 2.22 5.70 -1.04
C ALA A 189 2.33 7.10 -0.43
N GLU A 190 1.70 8.11 -1.03
CA GLU A 190 1.67 9.48 -0.52
C GLU A 190 1.00 9.58 0.86
N ASN A 191 -0.16 8.97 1.03
CA ASN A 191 -0.85 8.98 2.33
C ASN A 191 -0.06 8.20 3.39
N LEU A 192 0.54 7.06 3.03
CA LEU A 192 1.37 6.29 3.96
C LEU A 192 2.67 7.02 4.31
N LEU A 193 3.27 7.77 3.37
CA LEU A 193 4.39 8.66 3.68
C LEU A 193 4.05 9.62 4.81
N ARG A 194 2.85 10.19 4.79
CA ARG A 194 2.39 11.15 5.81
C ARG A 194 2.00 10.46 7.12
N LEU A 195 1.27 9.37 7.05
CA LEU A 195 0.55 8.79 8.18
C LEU A 195 1.28 7.65 8.88
N SER A 196 2.17 6.89 8.20
CA SER A 196 2.75 5.69 8.81
C SER A 196 3.48 5.99 10.13
N PRO A 197 3.31 5.16 11.15
CA PRO A 197 3.92 5.37 12.47
C PRO A 197 5.39 4.92 12.53
N CYS A 198 5.91 4.31 11.48
CA CYS A 198 7.25 3.75 11.37
C CYS A 198 8.03 4.37 10.20
N ASN A 199 9.32 4.02 10.08
CA ASN A 199 10.10 4.38 8.90
C ASN A 199 9.45 3.84 7.63
N ILE A 200 9.64 4.52 6.50
CA ILE A 200 9.07 4.12 5.23
C ILE A 200 10.12 4.15 4.12
N LEU A 201 10.22 3.04 3.41
CA LEU A 201 10.97 2.91 2.17
C LEU A 201 9.99 3.00 1.00
N ILE A 202 10.13 4.02 0.17
CA ILE A 202 9.38 4.18 -1.07
C ILE A 202 10.28 3.76 -2.21
N THR A 203 9.92 2.67 -2.89
CA THR A 203 10.69 2.11 -3.98
C THR A 203 10.21 2.63 -5.33
N ASN A 204 11.14 2.95 -6.21
CA ASN A 204 10.83 3.62 -7.49
C ASN A 204 10.93 2.71 -8.71
N SER A 205 11.76 1.69 -8.70
CA SER A 205 11.99 0.83 -9.86
C SER A 205 11.13 -0.45 -9.82
N ALA A 206 10.52 -0.80 -10.96
CA ALA A 206 10.33 -2.20 -11.32
C ALA A 206 11.70 -2.70 -11.83
N PHE A 207 12.11 -3.90 -11.40
CA PHE A 207 13.25 -4.59 -12.01
C PHE A 207 12.93 -4.96 -13.44
#